data_52ab0c9921466454f41dc629a8611229
#
_entry.id   52ab0c9921466454f41dc629a8611229
#
_cell.length_a   1.000
_cell.length_b   1.000
_cell.length_c   1.000
_cell.angle_alpha   90.00
_cell.angle_beta   90.00
_cell.angle_gamma   90.00
#
_symmetry.space_group_name_H-M   'P 1'
#
loop_
_entity.id
_entity.type
_entity.pdbx_description
1 polymer ?
#
loop_
_entity_poly.entity_id
_entity_poly.type
_entity_poly.pdbx_seq_one_letter_code
_entity_poly.pdbx_strand_id
1 'polypeptide(L)'
;MKMNIAEIARAVDAQNDIEQWSDIEVSGVAFDSRKLKNGDLFVPLQGARDGHEFVATAFQNGASATLWAADHSYEDDGYPRIVVDDPLAALQQLGKYYLHKINPLVVAVSGSNGKTTTKDMIASILSTQMNVTKTYANFNNAIGVPVTLLNMESNTEAVVVEMGMSHFGELDELSKLVTPDIAVLTMIGEAHIEFFGSRDRIADAKMEITHGLREDGTFVYNGDEPLLRERAKDLKQG
;
A
#
# COMPACT_ATOMS: atom_id res chain seq x y z
N MET A 1 4.09 11.63 3.19
CA MET A 1 4.45 12.14 1.85
C MET A 1 4.56 13.67 1.87
N LYS A 2 5.20 14.27 0.85
CA LYS A 2 5.17 15.71 0.62
C LYS A 2 5.04 15.94 -0.89
N MET A 3 3.87 16.42 -1.32
CA MET A 3 3.51 16.65 -2.73
C MET A 3 2.52 17.81 -2.81
N ASN A 4 2.46 18.53 -3.93
CA ASN A 4 1.38 19.47 -4.17
C ASN A 4 0.22 18.81 -4.94
N ILE A 5 -0.95 19.48 -4.97
CA ILE A 5 -2.14 18.95 -5.65
C ILE A 5 -1.89 18.70 -7.14
N ALA A 6 -1.13 19.54 -7.83
CA ALA A 6 -0.80 19.34 -9.23
C ALA A 6 -0.01 18.05 -9.47
N GLU A 7 0.91 17.71 -8.58
CA GLU A 7 1.66 16.45 -8.65
C GLU A 7 0.76 15.24 -8.37
N ILE A 8 -0.10 15.33 -7.35
CA ILE A 8 -1.06 14.27 -7.02
C ILE A 8 -2.01 14.06 -8.20
N ALA A 9 -2.60 15.11 -8.74
CA ALA A 9 -3.54 15.04 -9.85
C ALA A 9 -2.94 14.34 -11.09
N ARG A 10 -1.69 14.66 -11.41
CA ARG A 10 -0.95 13.96 -12.48
C ARG A 10 -0.69 12.50 -12.15
N ALA A 11 -0.34 12.19 -10.90
CA ALA A 11 -0.04 10.84 -10.47
C ALA A 11 -1.27 9.91 -10.50
N VAL A 12 -2.49 10.46 -10.37
CA VAL A 12 -3.75 9.69 -10.33
C VAL A 12 -4.63 9.91 -11.56
N ASP A 13 -4.12 10.58 -12.61
CA ASP A 13 -4.85 10.90 -13.84
C ASP A 13 -6.19 11.62 -13.58
N ALA A 14 -6.12 12.70 -12.78
CA ALA A 14 -7.30 13.49 -12.40
C ALA A 14 -8.09 14.00 -13.60
N GLN A 15 -9.43 13.94 -13.51
CA GLN A 15 -10.34 14.25 -14.60
C GLN A 15 -10.85 15.69 -14.61
N ASN A 16 -10.63 16.43 -13.53
CA ASN A 16 -11.10 17.81 -13.39
C ASN A 16 -9.94 18.81 -13.45
N ASP A 17 -10.27 20.06 -13.72
CA ASP A 17 -9.33 21.17 -13.59
C ASP A 17 -9.03 21.44 -12.11
N ILE A 18 -7.73 21.48 -11.78
CA ILE A 18 -7.24 21.73 -10.42
C ILE A 18 -6.35 22.98 -10.36
N GLU A 19 -6.30 23.80 -11.40
CA GLU A 19 -5.34 24.91 -11.53
C GLU A 19 -5.38 25.85 -10.32
N GLN A 20 -6.58 26.20 -9.85
CA GLN A 20 -6.76 27.09 -8.69
C GLN A 20 -6.19 26.53 -7.37
N TRP A 21 -5.96 25.21 -7.28
CA TRP A 21 -5.46 24.54 -6.07
C TRP A 21 -4.08 23.89 -6.28
N SER A 22 -3.49 24.07 -7.45
CA SER A 22 -2.28 23.37 -7.91
C SER A 22 -1.12 23.40 -6.92
N ASP A 23 -0.93 24.55 -6.24
CA ASP A 23 0.20 24.81 -5.33
C ASP A 23 -0.05 24.38 -3.87
N ILE A 24 -1.28 23.93 -3.53
CA ILE A 24 -1.58 23.48 -2.17
C ILE A 24 -0.72 22.25 -1.84
N GLU A 25 0.06 22.35 -0.76
CA GLU A 25 0.87 21.24 -0.27
C GLU A 25 0.02 20.23 0.50
N VAL A 26 0.29 18.94 0.25
CA VAL A 26 -0.28 17.79 0.94
C VAL A 26 0.84 17.02 1.63
N SER A 27 0.70 16.77 2.93
CA SER A 27 1.77 16.22 3.77
C SER A 27 1.50 14.81 4.29
N GLY A 28 0.31 14.27 4.07
CA GLY A 28 -0.08 12.93 4.52
C GLY A 28 -1.31 12.42 3.79
N VAL A 29 -1.81 11.27 4.20
CA VAL A 29 -3.03 10.66 3.67
C VAL A 29 -3.85 10.04 4.81
N ALA A 30 -5.16 10.20 4.77
CA ALA A 30 -6.09 9.55 5.69
C ALA A 30 -7.38 9.14 4.98
N PHE A 31 -7.95 8.02 5.39
CA PHE A 31 -9.27 7.52 4.96
C PHE A 31 -10.30 7.49 6.12
N ASP A 32 -9.88 7.86 7.33
CA ASP A 32 -10.75 8.07 8.49
C ASP A 32 -10.74 9.56 8.85
N SER A 33 -11.86 10.24 8.62
CA SER A 33 -11.99 11.68 8.86
C SER A 33 -11.69 12.12 10.30
N ARG A 34 -11.74 11.20 11.27
CA ARG A 34 -11.42 11.44 12.70
C ARG A 34 -9.93 11.41 13.00
N LYS A 35 -9.11 10.85 12.09
CA LYS A 35 -7.66 10.66 12.27
C LYS A 35 -6.82 11.57 11.39
N LEU A 36 -7.45 12.51 10.68
CA LEU A 36 -6.79 13.48 9.84
C LEU A 36 -5.85 14.38 10.65
N LYS A 37 -4.75 14.72 10.01
CA LYS A 37 -3.84 15.78 10.44
C LYS A 37 -3.93 16.94 9.45
N ASN A 38 -3.53 18.13 9.91
CA ASN A 38 -3.46 19.29 9.03
C ASN A 38 -2.54 18.99 7.84
N GLY A 39 -3.06 19.23 6.64
CA GLY A 39 -2.31 18.98 5.42
C GLY A 39 -2.55 17.62 4.77
N ASP A 40 -3.40 16.75 5.32
CA ASP A 40 -3.66 15.43 4.74
C ASP A 40 -4.55 15.49 3.49
N LEU A 41 -4.32 14.55 2.58
CA LEU A 41 -5.27 14.15 1.55
C LEU A 41 -6.30 13.21 2.17
N PHE A 42 -7.57 13.55 2.09
CA PHE A 42 -8.64 12.63 2.47
C PHE A 42 -9.00 11.71 1.30
N VAL A 43 -9.13 10.41 1.59
CA VAL A 43 -9.53 9.40 0.61
C VAL A 43 -10.88 8.82 1.03
N PRO A 44 -11.99 9.20 0.37
CA PRO A 44 -13.31 8.68 0.68
C PRO A 44 -13.46 7.26 0.14
N LEU A 45 -13.33 6.28 1.01
CA LEU A 45 -13.48 4.87 0.65
C LEU A 45 -14.90 4.39 0.94
N GLN A 46 -15.40 3.49 0.10
CA GLN A 46 -16.65 2.79 0.32
C GLN A 46 -16.48 1.74 1.43
N GLY A 47 -17.30 1.80 2.45
CA GLY A 47 -17.33 0.87 3.57
C GLY A 47 -18.75 0.56 4.00
N ALA A 48 -19.01 0.44 5.31
CA ALA A 48 -20.37 0.36 5.85
C ALA A 48 -21.19 1.63 5.56
N ARG A 49 -20.52 2.75 5.39
CA ARG A 49 -21.06 4.04 4.91
C ARG A 49 -20.15 4.55 3.81
N ASP A 50 -20.71 5.42 2.96
CA ASP A 50 -19.95 6.08 1.91
C ASP A 50 -19.01 7.13 2.54
N GLY A 51 -17.71 7.02 2.20
CA GLY A 51 -16.69 7.97 2.65
C GLY A 51 -16.93 9.40 2.21
N HIS A 52 -17.61 9.62 1.07
CA HIS A 52 -17.93 10.95 0.56
C HIS A 52 -18.83 11.76 1.50
N GLU A 53 -19.66 11.11 2.32
CA GLU A 53 -20.48 11.77 3.34
C GLU A 53 -19.64 12.51 4.41
N PHE A 54 -18.36 12.16 4.56
CA PHE A 54 -17.48 12.70 5.59
C PHE A 54 -16.52 13.77 5.08
N VAL A 55 -16.58 14.17 3.82
CA VAL A 55 -15.64 15.13 3.22
C VAL A 55 -15.70 16.48 3.91
N ALA A 56 -16.88 17.03 4.20
CA ALA A 56 -17.00 18.28 4.95
C ALA A 56 -16.35 18.18 6.33
N THR A 57 -16.55 17.06 7.04
CA THR A 57 -15.90 16.79 8.33
C THR A 57 -14.38 16.65 8.17
N ALA A 58 -13.91 16.06 7.08
CA ALA A 58 -12.48 15.93 6.80
C ALA A 58 -11.82 17.30 6.66
N PHE A 59 -12.42 18.24 5.92
CA PHE A 59 -11.91 19.60 5.81
C PHE A 59 -11.96 20.36 7.13
N GLN A 60 -13.01 20.19 7.93
CA GLN A 60 -13.07 20.76 9.29
C GLN A 60 -11.93 20.22 10.19
N ASN A 61 -11.49 19.00 9.97
CA ASN A 61 -10.41 18.35 10.71
C ASN A 61 -9.02 18.55 10.10
N GLY A 62 -8.89 19.37 9.05
CA GLY A 62 -7.60 19.80 8.51
C GLY A 62 -7.15 19.13 7.21
N ALA A 63 -8.05 18.47 6.47
CA ALA A 63 -7.73 18.01 5.12
C ALA A 63 -7.37 19.21 4.22
N SER A 64 -6.31 19.08 3.43
CA SER A 64 -5.93 20.05 2.40
C SER A 64 -6.60 19.78 1.05
N ALA A 65 -6.91 18.52 0.77
CA ALA A 65 -7.58 18.07 -0.44
C ALA A 65 -8.32 16.76 -0.21
N THR A 66 -9.18 16.38 -1.11
CA THR A 66 -9.82 15.06 -1.14
C THR A 66 -9.74 14.43 -2.54
N LEU A 67 -9.59 13.10 -2.62
CA LEU A 67 -10.00 12.38 -3.81
C LEU A 67 -11.53 12.41 -3.90
N TRP A 68 -12.07 12.27 -5.11
CA TRP A 68 -13.51 12.25 -5.32
C TRP A 68 -13.86 11.30 -6.46
N ALA A 69 -14.84 10.42 -6.25
CA ALA A 69 -15.28 9.51 -7.31
C ALA A 69 -16.09 10.26 -8.37
N ALA A 70 -15.77 10.04 -9.64
CA ALA A 70 -16.39 10.74 -10.78
C ALA A 70 -17.91 10.50 -10.92
N ASP A 71 -18.40 9.38 -10.40
CA ASP A 71 -19.82 9.02 -10.38
C ASP A 71 -20.62 9.68 -9.23
N HIS A 72 -19.93 10.41 -8.33
CA HIS A 72 -20.55 11.15 -7.24
C HIS A 72 -20.69 12.62 -7.61
N SER A 73 -21.92 13.12 -7.54
CA SER A 73 -22.18 14.56 -7.66
C SER A 73 -21.68 15.32 -6.43
N TYR A 74 -21.29 16.58 -6.63
CA TYR A 74 -20.96 17.51 -5.54
C TYR A 74 -21.39 18.92 -5.89
N GLU A 75 -21.64 19.72 -4.87
CA GLU A 75 -21.81 21.16 -5.00
C GLU A 75 -20.46 21.86 -5.01
N ASP A 76 -20.38 23.02 -5.68
CA ASP A 76 -19.17 23.85 -5.66
C ASP A 76 -19.12 24.61 -4.32
N ASP A 77 -18.55 23.95 -3.31
CA ASP A 77 -18.37 24.45 -1.96
C ASP A 77 -16.94 24.98 -1.71
N GLY A 78 -16.12 25.04 -2.80
CA GLY A 78 -14.75 25.56 -2.75
C GLY A 78 -13.74 24.57 -2.16
N TYR A 79 -14.10 23.33 -1.85
CA TYR A 79 -13.14 22.33 -1.38
C TYR A 79 -12.27 21.79 -2.52
N PRO A 80 -10.93 21.71 -2.33
CA PRO A 80 -10.03 21.12 -3.31
C PRO A 80 -10.34 19.62 -3.52
N ARG A 81 -10.97 19.29 -4.67
CA ARG A 81 -11.30 17.93 -5.07
C ARG A 81 -10.43 17.50 -6.24
N ILE A 82 -9.91 16.29 -6.16
CA ILE A 82 -9.19 15.61 -7.24
C ILE A 82 -10.11 14.49 -7.71
N VAL A 83 -10.79 14.70 -8.84
CA VAL A 83 -11.79 13.75 -9.36
C VAL A 83 -11.08 12.60 -10.07
N VAL A 84 -11.43 11.38 -9.71
CA VAL A 84 -10.88 10.11 -10.23
C VAL A 84 -12.00 9.10 -10.45
N ASP A 85 -11.75 8.06 -11.25
CA ASP A 85 -12.75 7.00 -11.46
C ASP A 85 -13.05 6.24 -10.16
N ASP A 86 -12.01 5.82 -9.44
CA ASP A 86 -12.09 5.06 -8.19
C ASP A 86 -11.06 5.59 -7.18
N PRO A 87 -11.47 6.12 -6.03
CA PRO A 87 -10.58 6.60 -4.98
C PRO A 87 -9.62 5.55 -4.43
N LEU A 88 -10.00 4.26 -4.38
CA LEU A 88 -9.11 3.19 -3.94
C LEU A 88 -8.02 2.90 -4.97
N ALA A 89 -8.38 2.78 -6.23
CA ALA A 89 -7.41 2.61 -7.32
C ALA A 89 -6.46 3.82 -7.40
N ALA A 90 -6.98 5.03 -7.24
CA ALA A 90 -6.18 6.26 -7.20
C ALA A 90 -5.21 6.29 -6.00
N LEU A 91 -5.63 5.83 -4.81
CA LEU A 91 -4.76 5.68 -3.64
C LEU A 91 -3.60 4.72 -3.92
N GLN A 92 -3.88 3.58 -4.57
CA GLN A 92 -2.87 2.59 -4.95
C GLN A 92 -1.90 3.16 -5.99
N GLN A 93 -2.42 3.83 -7.01
CA GLN A 93 -1.62 4.49 -8.05
C GLN A 93 -0.72 5.58 -7.45
N LEU A 94 -1.24 6.39 -6.55
CA LEU A 94 -0.48 7.41 -5.81
C LEU A 94 0.62 6.78 -4.94
N GLY A 95 0.31 5.69 -4.23
CA GLY A 95 1.29 4.93 -3.44
C GLY A 95 2.43 4.41 -4.31
N LYS A 96 2.12 3.82 -5.46
CA LYS A 96 3.10 3.34 -6.44
C LYS A 96 3.95 4.48 -7.01
N TYR A 97 3.31 5.59 -7.40
CA TYR A 97 4.01 6.78 -7.87
C TYR A 97 5.00 7.30 -6.82
N TYR A 98 4.57 7.42 -5.56
CA TYR A 98 5.40 7.93 -4.49
C TYR A 98 6.55 6.97 -4.15
N LEU A 99 6.31 5.65 -4.20
CA LEU A 99 7.36 4.64 -4.07
C LEU A 99 8.46 4.83 -5.13
N HIS A 100 8.09 5.00 -6.40
CA HIS A 100 9.05 5.25 -7.46
C HIS A 100 9.79 6.59 -7.30
N LYS A 101 9.11 7.63 -6.78
CA LYS A 101 9.72 8.93 -6.50
C LYS A 101 10.80 8.86 -5.43
N ILE A 102 10.56 8.12 -4.36
CA ILE A 102 11.53 7.93 -3.25
C ILE A 102 12.59 6.90 -3.63
N ASN A 103 12.20 5.84 -4.34
CA ASN A 103 13.04 4.75 -4.82
C ASN A 103 13.90 4.07 -3.71
N PRO A 104 13.30 3.64 -2.59
CA PRO A 104 13.99 2.95 -1.51
C PRO A 104 14.23 1.46 -1.87
N LEU A 105 15.04 0.77 -1.08
CA LEU A 105 15.05 -0.70 -1.04
C LEU A 105 13.69 -1.21 -0.53
N VAL A 106 13.05 -2.09 -1.28
CA VAL A 106 11.71 -2.62 -0.93
C VAL A 106 11.81 -4.06 -0.45
N VAL A 107 11.43 -4.30 0.81
CA VAL A 107 11.31 -5.64 1.38
C VAL A 107 9.86 -5.96 1.65
N ALA A 108 9.30 -6.96 0.94
CA ALA A 108 7.95 -7.45 1.14
C ALA A 108 7.95 -8.69 2.05
N VAL A 109 7.05 -8.76 3.01
CA VAL A 109 6.97 -9.88 3.97
C VAL A 109 5.55 -10.43 4.02
N SER A 110 5.38 -11.73 3.77
CA SER A 110 4.12 -12.45 3.95
C SER A 110 4.33 -13.80 4.65
N GLY A 111 3.24 -14.53 4.85
CA GLY A 111 3.19 -15.85 5.49
C GLY A 111 1.93 -16.05 6.30
N SER A 112 1.64 -17.30 6.70
CA SER A 112 0.49 -17.57 7.55
C SER A 112 0.66 -17.02 8.97
N ASN A 113 1.86 -17.14 9.54
CA ASN A 113 2.25 -16.61 10.83
C ASN A 113 3.65 -15.98 10.75
N GLY A 114 4.00 -15.15 11.74
CA GLY A 114 5.34 -14.57 11.87
C GLY A 114 5.60 -13.34 11.00
N LYS A 115 4.67 -12.90 10.16
CA LYS A 115 4.81 -11.70 9.30
C LYS A 115 5.28 -10.47 10.08
N THR A 116 4.51 -10.06 11.08
CA THR A 116 4.77 -8.84 11.86
C THR A 116 6.09 -8.92 12.61
N THR A 117 6.38 -10.05 13.23
CA THR A 117 7.67 -10.26 13.94
C THR A 117 8.84 -10.17 12.97
N THR A 118 8.76 -10.85 11.81
CA THR A 118 9.81 -10.84 10.80
C THR A 118 10.00 -9.44 10.21
N LYS A 119 8.92 -8.74 9.87
CA LYS A 119 8.93 -7.34 9.43
C LYS A 119 9.63 -6.43 10.46
N ASP A 120 9.28 -6.59 11.74
CA ASP A 120 9.87 -5.76 12.81
C ASP A 120 11.35 -6.06 13.02
N MET A 121 11.76 -7.33 12.94
CA MET A 121 13.17 -7.72 13.01
C MET A 121 13.98 -7.16 11.82
N ILE A 122 13.49 -7.32 10.59
CA ILE A 122 14.15 -6.78 9.40
C ILE A 122 14.28 -5.26 9.50
N ALA A 123 13.19 -4.56 9.82
CA ALA A 123 13.22 -3.11 9.97
C ALA A 123 14.18 -2.65 11.05
N SER A 124 14.23 -3.36 12.19
CA SER A 124 15.14 -3.04 13.30
C SER A 124 16.62 -3.18 12.90
N ILE A 125 16.95 -4.24 12.14
CA ILE A 125 18.31 -4.47 11.64
C ILE A 125 18.69 -3.39 10.61
N LEU A 126 17.84 -3.15 9.61
CA LEU A 126 18.10 -2.15 8.59
C LEU A 126 18.22 -0.74 9.17
N SER A 127 17.44 -0.42 10.21
CA SER A 127 17.49 0.89 10.89
C SER A 127 18.82 1.19 11.58
N THR A 128 19.71 0.22 11.71
CA THR A 128 21.07 0.46 12.22
C THR A 128 21.96 1.21 11.22
N GLN A 129 21.58 1.23 9.93
CA GLN A 129 22.38 1.79 8.85
C GLN A 129 21.57 2.67 7.88
N MET A 130 20.24 2.58 7.90
CA MET A 130 19.33 3.21 6.92
C MET A 130 18.15 3.91 7.60
N ASN A 131 17.57 4.89 6.93
CA ASN A 131 16.26 5.45 7.28
C ASN A 131 15.16 4.50 6.78
N VAL A 132 14.49 3.81 7.70
CA VAL A 132 13.53 2.74 7.39
C VAL A 132 12.10 3.17 7.68
N THR A 133 11.23 3.00 6.71
CA THR A 133 9.76 3.00 6.89
C THR A 133 9.27 1.55 6.93
N LYS A 134 8.28 1.25 7.77
CA LYS A 134 7.66 -0.09 7.82
C LYS A 134 6.16 0.00 7.97
N THR A 135 5.46 -1.06 7.57
CA THR A 135 4.02 -1.22 7.81
C THR A 135 3.70 -1.05 9.30
N TYR A 136 2.79 -0.13 9.59
CA TYR A 136 2.26 0.09 10.94
C TYR A 136 1.09 -0.84 11.22
N ALA A 137 1.07 -1.46 12.40
CA ALA A 137 0.02 -2.37 12.85
C ALA A 137 -0.33 -3.43 11.78
N ASN A 138 -1.60 -3.56 11.43
CA ASN A 138 -2.14 -4.49 10.43
C ASN A 138 -2.47 -3.83 9.09
N PHE A 139 -1.79 -2.75 8.73
CA PHE A 139 -1.99 -2.04 7.44
C PHE A 139 -1.35 -2.83 6.28
N ASN A 140 -1.78 -4.07 6.09
CA ASN A 140 -1.18 -5.06 5.21
C ASN A 140 -2.06 -5.49 4.03
N ASN A 141 -3.11 -4.73 3.73
CA ASN A 141 -4.09 -4.99 2.66
C ASN A 141 -4.06 -3.90 1.57
N ALA A 142 -5.01 -3.97 0.62
CA ALA A 142 -5.14 -3.05 -0.52
C ALA A 142 -5.24 -1.55 -0.16
N ILE A 143 -5.60 -1.21 1.09
CA ILE A 143 -5.63 0.16 1.60
C ILE A 143 -4.35 0.46 2.41
N GLY A 144 -3.97 -0.45 3.28
CA GLY A 144 -2.89 -0.25 4.23
C GLY A 144 -1.50 -0.19 3.60
N VAL A 145 -1.27 -0.98 2.55
CA VAL A 145 0.01 -0.98 1.82
C VAL A 145 0.27 0.37 1.14
N PRO A 146 -0.64 0.93 0.31
CA PRO A 146 -0.45 2.28 -0.25
C PRO A 146 -0.25 3.36 0.82
N VAL A 147 -1.01 3.31 1.92
CA VAL A 147 -0.83 4.24 3.04
C VAL A 147 0.56 4.11 3.66
N THR A 148 1.09 2.90 3.78
CA THR A 148 2.47 2.68 4.26
C THR A 148 3.49 3.36 3.33
N LEU A 149 3.32 3.22 2.01
CA LEU A 149 4.19 3.86 1.02
C LEU A 149 4.12 5.38 1.10
N LEU A 150 2.91 5.93 1.21
CA LEU A 150 2.68 7.38 1.30
C LEU A 150 3.17 7.99 2.63
N ASN A 151 3.39 7.17 3.66
CA ASN A 151 3.99 7.60 4.91
C ASN A 151 5.53 7.62 4.90
N MET A 152 6.18 7.23 3.80
CA MET A 152 7.63 7.38 3.67
C MET A 152 8.02 8.86 3.71
N GLU A 153 9.12 9.15 4.40
CA GLU A 153 9.79 10.45 4.34
C GLU A 153 10.66 10.52 3.08
N SER A 154 11.00 11.73 2.67
CA SER A 154 11.81 11.94 1.44
C SER A 154 13.21 11.35 1.50
N ASN A 155 13.71 11.05 2.70
CA ASN A 155 14.99 10.43 2.97
C ASN A 155 14.88 8.94 3.35
N THR A 156 13.72 8.31 3.13
CA THR A 156 13.56 6.87 3.35
C THR A 156 14.44 6.09 2.39
N GLU A 157 15.31 5.23 2.93
CA GLU A 157 16.28 4.42 2.17
C GLU A 157 15.83 2.96 2.05
N ALA A 158 14.97 2.49 2.97
CA ALA A 158 14.34 1.18 2.87
C ALA A 158 12.89 1.22 3.36
N VAL A 159 12.02 0.42 2.74
CA VAL A 159 10.65 0.20 3.19
C VAL A 159 10.39 -1.29 3.39
N VAL A 160 9.88 -1.65 4.57
CA VAL A 160 9.52 -3.04 4.90
C VAL A 160 8.00 -3.15 4.95
N VAL A 161 7.44 -3.81 3.93
CA VAL A 161 5.99 -3.90 3.70
C VAL A 161 5.48 -5.27 4.12
N GLU A 162 4.61 -5.30 5.13
CA GLU A 162 3.85 -6.51 5.46
C GLU A 162 2.67 -6.64 4.51
N MET A 163 2.45 -7.84 3.96
CA MET A 163 1.36 -8.15 3.05
C MET A 163 0.51 -9.31 3.58
N GLY A 164 -0.77 -9.03 3.83
CA GLY A 164 -1.79 -10.02 4.17
C GLY A 164 -2.60 -10.43 2.95
N MET A 165 -3.28 -11.56 3.05
CA MET A 165 -4.26 -12.00 2.05
C MET A 165 -5.31 -12.89 2.68
N SER A 166 -6.53 -12.85 2.13
CA SER A 166 -7.65 -13.73 2.43
C SER A 166 -8.13 -14.50 1.19
N HIS A 167 -7.80 -14.02 -0.01
CA HIS A 167 -8.21 -14.60 -1.29
C HIS A 167 -7.03 -14.63 -2.28
N PHE A 168 -7.18 -15.48 -3.31
CA PHE A 168 -6.26 -15.47 -4.46
C PHE A 168 -6.28 -14.11 -5.17
N GLY A 169 -5.13 -13.70 -5.69
CA GLY A 169 -4.95 -12.45 -6.41
C GLY A 169 -4.58 -11.24 -5.53
N GLU A 170 -4.92 -11.27 -4.24
CA GLU A 170 -4.64 -10.13 -3.36
C GLU A 170 -3.13 -9.89 -3.18
N LEU A 171 -2.34 -10.94 -2.99
CA LEU A 171 -0.88 -10.81 -2.91
C LEU A 171 -0.25 -10.50 -4.27
N ASP A 172 -0.80 -10.98 -5.37
CA ASP A 172 -0.39 -10.64 -6.72
C ASP A 172 -0.49 -9.13 -6.97
N GLU A 173 -1.64 -8.54 -6.65
CA GLU A 173 -1.87 -7.09 -6.77
C GLU A 173 -0.92 -6.29 -5.89
N LEU A 174 -0.79 -6.66 -4.61
CA LEU A 174 0.10 -5.98 -3.67
C LEU A 174 1.57 -6.11 -4.09
N SER A 175 2.00 -7.27 -4.53
CA SER A 175 3.36 -7.51 -4.99
C SER A 175 3.69 -6.65 -6.22
N LYS A 176 2.80 -6.61 -7.21
CA LYS A 176 2.95 -5.76 -8.41
C LYS A 176 2.85 -4.27 -8.12
N LEU A 177 2.16 -3.89 -7.04
CA LEU A 177 2.10 -2.50 -6.59
C LEU A 177 3.45 -2.05 -6.04
N VAL A 178 4.10 -2.87 -5.19
CA VAL A 178 5.34 -2.48 -4.50
C VAL A 178 6.61 -2.88 -5.24
N THR A 179 6.54 -3.85 -6.17
CA THR A 179 7.68 -4.37 -6.95
C THR A 179 8.93 -4.61 -6.09
N PRO A 180 8.88 -5.61 -5.16
CA PRO A 180 9.92 -5.76 -4.14
C PRO A 180 11.30 -6.14 -4.72
N ASP A 181 12.36 -5.64 -4.09
CA ASP A 181 13.73 -6.12 -4.29
C ASP A 181 13.95 -7.44 -3.55
N ILE A 182 13.31 -7.59 -2.38
CA ILE A 182 13.38 -8.79 -1.55
C ILE A 182 11.97 -9.19 -1.15
N ALA A 183 11.56 -10.42 -1.47
CA ALA A 183 10.31 -11.02 -1.00
C ALA A 183 10.61 -12.08 0.06
N VAL A 184 9.96 -11.98 1.22
CA VAL A 184 10.15 -12.91 2.35
C VAL A 184 8.85 -13.64 2.64
N LEU A 185 8.91 -14.97 2.65
CA LEU A 185 7.77 -15.82 2.99
C LEU A 185 8.11 -16.71 4.19
N THR A 186 7.45 -16.41 5.33
CA THR A 186 7.84 -16.98 6.61
C THR A 186 7.45 -18.46 6.75
N MET A 187 6.18 -18.79 6.56
CA MET A 187 5.68 -20.16 6.66
C MET A 187 4.30 -20.33 6.05
N ILE A 188 3.94 -21.59 5.74
CA ILE A 188 2.60 -22.02 5.32
C ILE A 188 1.91 -22.73 6.50
N GLY A 189 0.90 -22.09 7.06
CA GLY A 189 0.02 -22.67 8.07
C GLY A 189 -1.38 -22.92 7.53
N GLU A 190 -2.34 -22.98 8.45
CA GLU A 190 -3.76 -23.21 8.14
C GLU A 190 -4.61 -21.92 8.19
N ALA A 191 -3.97 -20.76 8.34
CA ALA A 191 -4.68 -19.48 8.33
C ALA A 191 -5.47 -19.33 7.02
N HIS A 192 -6.77 -19.01 7.14
CA HIS A 192 -7.72 -18.88 6.02
C HIS A 192 -7.99 -20.20 5.25
N ILE A 193 -7.78 -21.35 5.87
CA ILE A 193 -8.00 -22.66 5.22
C ILE A 193 -9.46 -22.85 4.76
N GLU A 194 -10.41 -22.20 5.43
CA GLU A 194 -11.82 -22.16 5.07
C GLU A 194 -12.06 -21.56 3.68
N PHE A 195 -11.22 -20.62 3.23
CA PHE A 195 -11.32 -19.99 1.90
C PHE A 195 -10.51 -20.73 0.83
N PHE A 196 -9.39 -21.34 1.23
CA PHE A 196 -8.49 -22.01 0.28
C PHE A 196 -8.70 -23.52 0.18
N GLY A 197 -9.25 -24.16 1.22
CA GLY A 197 -9.57 -25.59 1.25
C GLY A 197 -8.38 -26.51 1.53
N SER A 198 -7.13 -26.09 1.29
CA SER A 198 -5.93 -26.88 1.59
C SER A 198 -4.69 -26.01 1.82
N ARG A 199 -3.67 -26.56 2.49
CA ARG A 199 -2.37 -25.90 2.66
C ARG A 199 -1.65 -25.70 1.33
N ASP A 200 -1.82 -26.61 0.37
CA ASP A 200 -1.27 -26.44 -0.99
C ASP A 200 -1.78 -25.18 -1.65
N ARG A 201 -3.10 -24.96 -1.63
CA ARG A 201 -3.69 -23.75 -2.20
C ARG A 201 -3.33 -22.48 -1.42
N ILE A 202 -3.12 -22.57 -0.11
CA ILE A 202 -2.56 -21.46 0.68
C ILE A 202 -1.12 -21.15 0.22
N ALA A 203 -0.33 -22.20 -0.05
CA ALA A 203 1.03 -22.02 -0.57
C ALA A 203 1.01 -21.34 -1.95
N ASP A 204 0.14 -21.78 -2.88
CA ASP A 204 -0.03 -21.16 -4.20
C ASP A 204 -0.36 -19.67 -4.07
N ALA A 205 -1.36 -19.32 -3.26
CA ALA A 205 -1.75 -17.93 -3.05
C ALA A 205 -0.64 -17.10 -2.40
N LYS A 206 0.15 -17.68 -1.49
CA LYS A 206 1.26 -16.95 -0.86
C LYS A 206 2.48 -16.78 -1.78
N MET A 207 2.67 -17.69 -2.74
CA MET A 207 3.70 -17.54 -3.77
C MET A 207 3.43 -16.35 -4.71
N GLU A 208 2.21 -15.83 -4.77
CA GLU A 208 1.88 -14.61 -5.52
C GLU A 208 2.75 -13.41 -5.10
N ILE A 209 3.33 -13.41 -3.88
CA ILE A 209 4.28 -12.38 -3.44
C ILE A 209 5.48 -12.25 -4.40
N THR A 210 5.81 -13.30 -5.13
CA THR A 210 6.93 -13.31 -6.08
C THR A 210 6.57 -12.73 -7.44
N HIS A 211 5.28 -12.50 -7.75
CA HIS A 211 4.85 -12.04 -9.07
C HIS A 211 5.28 -10.61 -9.41
N GLY A 212 5.47 -9.77 -8.40
CA GLY A 212 6.01 -8.43 -8.55
C GLY A 212 7.50 -8.33 -8.22
N LEU A 213 8.15 -9.44 -7.81
CA LEU A 213 9.58 -9.47 -7.48
C LEU A 213 10.40 -9.05 -8.70
N ARG A 214 11.36 -8.15 -8.50
CA ARG A 214 12.23 -7.65 -9.58
C ARG A 214 13.02 -8.81 -10.19
N GLU A 215 13.45 -8.67 -11.45
CA GLU A 215 14.19 -9.72 -12.17
C GLU A 215 15.51 -10.09 -11.46
N ASP A 216 16.15 -9.13 -10.81
CA ASP A 216 17.36 -9.28 -9.99
C ASP A 216 17.04 -9.38 -8.49
N GLY A 217 15.76 -9.53 -8.14
CA GLY A 217 15.29 -9.60 -6.77
C GLY A 217 15.59 -10.95 -6.11
N THR A 218 15.54 -10.95 -4.77
CA THR A 218 15.82 -12.13 -3.96
C THR A 218 14.56 -12.65 -3.29
N PHE A 219 14.29 -13.96 -3.40
CA PHE A 219 13.22 -14.64 -2.67
C PHE A 219 13.79 -15.39 -1.47
N VAL A 220 13.38 -15.02 -0.27
CA VAL A 220 13.76 -15.63 1.01
C VAL A 220 12.58 -16.39 1.59
N TYR A 221 12.75 -17.67 1.86
CA TYR A 221 11.68 -18.51 2.38
C TYR A 221 12.19 -19.53 3.40
N ASN A 222 11.26 -20.09 4.19
CA ASN A 222 11.58 -21.17 5.10
C ASN A 222 11.88 -22.48 4.32
N GLY A 223 13.15 -22.84 4.21
CA GLY A 223 13.62 -24.04 3.51
C GLY A 223 13.19 -25.38 4.14
N ASP A 224 12.69 -25.38 5.38
CA ASP A 224 12.13 -26.56 6.03
C ASP A 224 10.64 -26.80 5.66
N GLU A 225 9.99 -25.83 4.99
CA GLU A 225 8.61 -25.97 4.50
C GLU A 225 8.61 -26.64 3.11
N PRO A 226 8.16 -27.92 3.00
CA PRO A 226 8.21 -28.64 1.73
C PRO A 226 7.43 -27.97 0.60
N LEU A 227 6.25 -27.36 0.92
CA LEU A 227 5.40 -26.70 -0.07
C LEU A 227 6.07 -25.48 -0.71
N LEU A 228 6.86 -24.74 0.07
CA LEU A 228 7.64 -23.60 -0.46
C LEU A 228 8.85 -24.07 -1.26
N ARG A 229 9.56 -25.08 -0.75
CA ARG A 229 10.74 -25.63 -1.41
C ARG A 229 10.42 -26.22 -2.77
N GLU A 230 9.25 -26.84 -2.94
CA GLU A 230 8.80 -27.35 -4.23
C GLU A 230 8.56 -26.23 -5.23
N ARG A 231 7.81 -25.20 -4.84
CA ARG A 231 7.44 -24.07 -5.70
C ARG A 231 8.61 -23.13 -6.03
N ALA A 232 9.55 -23.00 -5.11
CA ALA A 232 10.73 -22.17 -5.32
C ALA A 232 11.67 -22.70 -6.41
N LYS A 233 11.60 -24.00 -6.75
CA LYS A 233 12.43 -24.59 -7.82
C LYS A 233 12.14 -23.99 -9.22
N ASP A 234 10.91 -23.53 -9.42
CA ASP A 234 10.46 -22.99 -10.70
C ASP A 234 10.70 -21.47 -10.83
N LEU A 235 11.15 -20.84 -9.75
CA LEU A 235 11.48 -19.41 -9.77
C LEU A 235 12.83 -19.19 -10.44
N LYS A 236 12.88 -18.20 -11.35
CA LYS A 236 14.12 -17.77 -12.01
C LYS A 236 14.99 -16.87 -11.13
N GLN A 237 14.41 -16.34 -10.05
CA GLN A 237 15.09 -15.50 -9.07
C GLN A 237 15.70 -16.39 -7.97
N GLY A 238 16.98 -16.26 -7.77
CA GLY A 238 17.74 -17.01 -6.77
C GLY A 238 17.92 -16.28 -5.45
#